data_50624a241ad9cc199e3792d2a3d47d9c
#
_entry.id   50624a241ad9cc199e3792d2a3d47d9c
#
_cell.length_a   1.000
_cell.length_b   1.000
_cell.length_c   1.000
_cell.angle_alpha   90.00
_cell.angle_beta   90.00
_cell.angle_gamma   90.00
#
_symmetry.space_group_name_H-M   'P 1'
#
loop_
_entity.id
_entity.type
_entity.pdbx_description
1 polymer ?
#
loop_
_entity_poly.entity_id
_entity_poly.type
_entity_poly.pdbx_seq_one_letter_code
_entity_poly.pdbx_strand_id
1 'polypeptide(L)'
;MAEVAFRQLRKQYPPRRGSAAVEVLKGIDLEVRDGEFLVLVGPSGCGKSTLLRLLAGLEAPSQGQVVVAGRDVSALPPSRRDVAMVFQSYALYPHLSVADNIAFGLRRSGHRRLQQQLQDWVARTTGWLRSPREQRIAERVQQVAEMLDLAHLLDRLPKELSGGQKQRVALGRAIARQPAVFLMDEPLSNLDAKLRGDTRRQIVQLQRQLGVTTLYVTHDQVEAMTMGHRIAVLNAG
;
A
#
# COMPACT_ATOMS: atom_id res chain seq x y z
N MET A 1 0.83 -15.23 -2.98
CA MET A 1 -0.35 -14.47 -2.59
C MET A 1 -0.66 -14.86 -1.17
N ALA A 2 -1.47 -14.13 -0.44
CA ALA A 2 -1.59 -14.38 1.00
C ALA A 2 -3.00 -14.08 1.51
N GLU A 3 -3.58 -15.01 2.26
CA GLU A 3 -4.74 -14.75 3.10
C GLU A 3 -4.40 -13.79 4.24
N VAL A 4 -5.39 -13.04 4.71
CA VAL A 4 -5.26 -12.17 5.88
C VAL A 4 -6.35 -12.53 6.89
N ALA A 5 -5.98 -12.65 8.17
CA ALA A 5 -6.96 -12.84 9.23
C ALA A 5 -6.70 -11.87 10.39
N PHE A 6 -7.77 -11.29 10.88
CA PHE A 6 -7.82 -10.56 12.13
C PHE A 6 -8.55 -11.45 13.15
N ARG A 7 -7.94 -11.65 14.33
CA ARG A 7 -8.49 -12.51 15.37
C ARG A 7 -8.63 -11.73 16.66
N GLN A 8 -9.86 -11.49 17.09
CA GLN A 8 -10.21 -10.72 18.29
C GLN A 8 -9.42 -9.42 18.41
N LEU A 9 -9.26 -8.73 17.26
CA LEU A 9 -8.37 -7.57 17.16
C LEU A 9 -8.98 -6.36 17.86
N ARG A 10 -8.27 -5.82 18.85
CA ARG A 10 -8.67 -4.65 19.62
C ARG A 10 -7.64 -3.55 19.48
N LYS A 11 -8.11 -2.31 19.43
CA LYS A 11 -7.25 -1.13 19.48
C LYS A 11 -7.85 -0.09 20.40
N GLN A 12 -7.09 0.25 21.42
CA GLN A 12 -7.38 1.31 22.37
C GLN A 12 -6.28 2.36 22.31
N TYR A 13 -6.66 3.62 22.23
CA TYR A 13 -5.73 4.73 22.35
C TYR A 13 -5.73 5.25 23.78
N PRO A 14 -4.56 5.57 24.34
CA PRO A 14 -4.45 6.10 25.70
C PRO A 14 -5.20 7.43 25.81
N PRO A 15 -5.65 7.76 27.02
CA PRO A 15 -6.34 9.02 27.26
C PRO A 15 -5.42 10.20 26.94
N ARG A 16 -5.94 11.20 26.23
CA ARG A 16 -5.31 12.53 26.17
C ARG A 16 -5.68 13.30 27.45
N ARG A 17 -4.90 14.35 27.80
CA ARG A 17 -5.20 15.19 28.98
C ARG A 17 -6.69 15.56 29.04
N GLY A 18 -7.39 15.09 30.05
CA GLY A 18 -8.81 15.40 30.28
C GLY A 18 -9.86 14.54 29.56
N SER A 19 -9.44 13.47 28.83
CA SER A 19 -10.38 12.54 28.17
C SER A 19 -10.16 11.10 28.62
N ALA A 20 -11.19 10.25 28.53
CA ALA A 20 -11.06 8.80 28.73
C ALA A 20 -10.30 8.12 27.58
N ALA A 21 -9.79 6.91 27.84
CA ALA A 21 -9.24 6.06 26.79
C ALA A 21 -10.32 5.75 25.73
N VAL A 22 -9.98 5.77 24.45
CA VAL A 22 -10.90 5.51 23.34
C VAL A 22 -10.61 4.15 22.74
N GLU A 23 -11.57 3.22 22.86
CA GLU A 23 -11.51 1.95 22.17
C GLU A 23 -12.09 2.12 20.76
N VAL A 24 -11.23 1.97 19.74
CA VAL A 24 -11.59 2.20 18.33
C VAL A 24 -11.94 0.88 17.64
N LEU A 25 -11.29 -0.22 18.01
CA LEU A 25 -11.63 -1.57 17.53
C LEU A 25 -11.94 -2.46 18.73
N LYS A 26 -13.08 -3.16 18.68
CA LYS A 26 -13.70 -3.83 19.83
C LYS A 26 -13.76 -5.35 19.68
N GLY A 27 -12.71 -5.95 19.11
CA GLY A 27 -12.64 -7.40 18.91
C GLY A 27 -13.09 -7.80 17.51
N ILE A 28 -12.36 -7.32 16.50
CA ILE A 28 -12.64 -7.63 15.09
C ILE A 28 -12.16 -9.04 14.77
N ASP A 29 -13.07 -9.86 14.25
CA ASP A 29 -12.81 -11.13 13.59
C ASP A 29 -13.16 -10.97 12.12
N LEU A 30 -12.16 -11.05 11.24
CA LEU A 30 -12.34 -10.87 9.81
C LEU A 30 -11.29 -11.68 9.06
N GLU A 31 -11.72 -12.48 8.09
CA GLU A 31 -10.85 -13.20 7.18
C GLU A 31 -10.98 -12.65 5.76
N VAL A 32 -9.84 -12.49 5.09
CA VAL A 32 -9.72 -12.11 3.68
C VAL A 32 -9.03 -13.24 2.96
N ARG A 33 -9.68 -13.80 1.96
CA ARG A 33 -9.18 -14.93 1.20
C ARG A 33 -8.00 -14.52 0.32
N ASP A 34 -7.18 -15.49 -0.03
CA ASP A 34 -6.11 -15.27 -1.01
C ASP A 34 -6.67 -14.73 -2.34
N GLY A 35 -6.07 -13.63 -2.86
CA GLY A 35 -6.51 -12.96 -4.07
C GLY A 35 -7.83 -12.19 -3.96
N GLU A 36 -8.47 -12.14 -2.79
CA GLU A 36 -9.72 -11.40 -2.58
C GLU A 36 -9.51 -9.89 -2.61
N PHE A 37 -10.45 -9.18 -3.24
CA PHE A 37 -10.61 -7.73 -3.11
C PHE A 37 -11.71 -7.47 -2.07
N LEU A 38 -11.32 -7.18 -0.84
CA LEU A 38 -12.23 -6.81 0.24
C LEU A 38 -12.34 -5.30 0.36
N VAL A 39 -13.56 -4.77 0.33
CA VAL A 39 -13.81 -3.35 0.58
C VAL A 39 -14.34 -3.15 2.00
N LEU A 40 -13.71 -2.24 2.73
CA LEU A 40 -14.14 -1.81 4.07
C LEU A 40 -14.89 -0.49 3.96
N VAL A 41 -16.15 -0.48 4.37
CA VAL A 41 -17.00 0.71 4.41
C VAL A 41 -17.50 1.00 5.82
N GLY A 42 -17.90 2.24 6.06
CA GLY A 42 -18.48 2.67 7.34
C GLY A 42 -18.31 4.17 7.55
N PRO A 43 -18.96 4.73 8.59
CA PRO A 43 -18.89 6.15 8.90
C PRO A 43 -17.45 6.60 9.23
N SER A 44 -17.20 7.90 9.16
CA SER A 44 -15.92 8.47 9.58
C SER A 44 -15.64 8.17 11.05
N GLY A 45 -14.41 7.81 11.37
CA GLY A 45 -13.99 7.49 12.74
C GLY A 45 -14.35 6.09 13.26
N CYS A 46 -15.01 5.22 12.46
CA CYS A 46 -15.38 3.86 12.90
C CYS A 46 -14.20 2.86 12.97
N GLY A 47 -12.98 3.25 12.60
CA GLY A 47 -11.78 2.39 12.74
C GLY A 47 -11.22 1.79 11.46
N LYS A 48 -11.76 2.07 10.26
CA LYS A 48 -11.29 1.51 8.96
C LYS A 48 -9.80 1.72 8.72
N SER A 49 -9.34 2.97 8.75
CA SER A 49 -7.92 3.30 8.56
C SER A 49 -7.05 2.76 9.69
N THR A 50 -7.59 2.66 10.92
CA THR A 50 -6.90 2.03 12.04
C THR A 50 -6.65 0.54 11.75
N LEU A 51 -7.65 -0.17 11.24
CA LEU A 51 -7.53 -1.58 10.85
C LEU A 51 -6.43 -1.77 9.79
N LEU A 52 -6.40 -0.90 8.75
CA LEU A 52 -5.34 -0.94 7.75
C LEU A 52 -3.96 -0.65 8.35
N ARG A 53 -3.84 0.34 9.24
CA ARG A 53 -2.57 0.67 9.90
C ARG A 53 -2.05 -0.44 10.79
N LEU A 54 -2.94 -1.14 11.49
CA LEU A 54 -2.58 -2.34 12.26
C LEU A 54 -2.05 -3.45 11.36
N LEU A 55 -2.69 -3.70 10.21
CA LEU A 55 -2.21 -4.68 9.23
C LEU A 55 -0.87 -4.26 8.60
N ALA A 56 -0.72 -2.97 8.28
CA ALA A 56 0.54 -2.43 7.75
C ALA A 56 1.69 -2.44 8.78
N GLY A 57 1.40 -2.63 10.08
CA GLY A 57 2.40 -2.54 11.15
C GLY A 57 2.83 -1.12 11.48
N LEU A 58 2.05 -0.13 11.07
CA LEU A 58 2.25 1.28 11.42
C LEU A 58 1.77 1.57 12.84
N GLU A 59 0.89 0.71 13.35
CA GLU A 59 0.43 0.71 14.73
C GLU A 59 0.46 -0.70 15.29
N ALA A 60 0.57 -0.83 16.62
CA ALA A 60 0.48 -2.11 17.32
C ALA A 60 -0.95 -2.32 17.83
N PRO A 61 -1.49 -3.55 17.78
CA PRO A 61 -2.76 -3.88 18.42
C PRO A 61 -2.66 -3.77 19.94
N SER A 62 -3.78 -3.46 20.59
CA SER A 62 -3.86 -3.52 22.05
C SER A 62 -4.10 -4.95 22.53
N GLN A 63 -4.88 -5.74 21.77
CA GLN A 63 -5.13 -7.16 21.97
C GLN A 63 -5.46 -7.83 20.63
N GLY A 64 -5.42 -9.16 20.60
CA GLY A 64 -5.70 -9.95 19.41
C GLY A 64 -4.51 -10.05 18.47
N GLN A 65 -4.75 -10.60 17.27
CA GLN A 65 -3.71 -10.96 16.33
C GLN A 65 -4.04 -10.50 14.91
N VAL A 66 -2.98 -10.19 14.16
CA VAL A 66 -3.00 -9.98 12.71
C VAL A 66 -2.17 -11.09 12.06
N VAL A 67 -2.80 -11.89 11.21
CA VAL A 67 -2.16 -13.02 10.54
C VAL A 67 -2.11 -12.74 9.04
N VAL A 68 -0.96 -12.96 8.40
CA VAL A 68 -0.75 -12.85 6.95
C VAL A 68 -0.06 -14.11 6.47
N ALA A 69 -0.64 -14.78 5.47
CA ALA A 69 -0.14 -16.07 4.95
C ALA A 69 0.10 -17.11 6.08
N GLY A 70 -0.84 -17.24 7.00
CA GLY A 70 -0.74 -18.17 8.14
C GLY A 70 0.23 -17.75 9.24
N ARG A 71 0.96 -16.64 9.09
CA ARG A 71 1.95 -16.15 10.05
C ARG A 71 1.41 -14.98 10.88
N ASP A 72 1.53 -15.05 12.19
CA ASP A 72 1.27 -13.89 13.07
C ASP A 72 2.32 -12.80 12.81
N VAL A 73 1.84 -11.62 12.39
CA VAL A 73 2.67 -10.45 12.09
C VAL A 73 2.43 -9.31 13.08
N SER A 74 1.65 -9.51 14.14
CA SER A 74 1.23 -8.47 15.09
C SER A 74 2.38 -7.66 15.65
N ALA A 75 3.48 -8.32 16.04
CA ALA A 75 4.68 -7.71 16.60
C ALA A 75 5.74 -7.32 15.54
N LEU A 76 5.52 -7.63 14.25
CA LEU A 76 6.52 -7.37 13.21
C LEU A 76 6.45 -5.91 12.74
N PRO A 77 7.61 -5.29 12.47
CA PRO A 77 7.64 -3.96 11.84
C PRO A 77 7.13 -4.03 10.39
N PRO A 78 6.69 -2.90 9.80
CA PRO A 78 6.14 -2.84 8.43
C PRO A 78 7.03 -3.49 7.37
N SER A 79 8.34 -3.36 7.50
CA SER A 79 9.32 -3.89 6.56
C SER A 79 9.37 -5.43 6.48
N ARG A 80 8.79 -6.13 7.46
CA ARG A 80 8.79 -7.60 7.57
C ARG A 80 7.41 -8.22 7.34
N ARG A 81 6.38 -7.44 6.98
CA ARG A 81 5.00 -7.92 6.82
C ARG A 81 4.62 -8.28 5.38
N ASP A 82 5.47 -7.98 4.42
CA ASP A 82 5.20 -8.17 2.98
C ASP A 82 3.89 -7.53 2.51
N VAL A 83 3.61 -6.34 3.01
CA VAL A 83 2.45 -5.52 2.65
C VAL A 83 2.90 -4.23 1.96
N ALA A 84 2.08 -3.69 1.07
CA ALA A 84 2.26 -2.35 0.53
C ALA A 84 1.01 -1.52 0.79
N MET A 85 1.19 -0.25 1.16
CA MET A 85 0.10 0.66 1.48
C MET A 85 0.12 1.89 0.57
N VAL A 86 -1.05 2.20 0.01
CA VAL A 86 -1.34 3.45 -0.69
C VAL A 86 -2.16 4.33 0.24
N PHE A 87 -1.63 5.51 0.55
CA PHE A 87 -2.25 6.47 1.45
C PHE A 87 -3.16 7.44 0.69
N GLN A 88 -4.13 8.00 1.37
CA GLN A 88 -5.03 9.02 0.87
C GLN A 88 -4.28 10.24 0.27
N SER A 89 -3.18 10.66 0.90
CA SER A 89 -2.33 11.78 0.44
C SER A 89 -1.28 11.38 -0.59
N TYR A 90 -1.35 10.16 -1.15
CA TYR A 90 -0.36 9.55 -2.04
C TYR A 90 1.02 9.32 -1.41
N ALA A 91 1.42 10.14 -0.44
CA ALA A 91 2.70 10.11 0.29
C ALA A 91 3.92 9.96 -0.65
N LEU A 92 3.90 10.66 -1.80
CA LEU A 92 5.04 10.69 -2.73
C LEU A 92 6.20 11.50 -2.15
N TYR A 93 7.42 11.08 -2.47
CA TYR A 93 8.63 11.84 -2.13
C TYR A 93 8.76 13.01 -3.12
N PRO A 94 8.58 14.27 -2.67
CA PRO A 94 8.44 15.42 -3.57
C PRO A 94 9.73 15.77 -4.33
N HIS A 95 10.87 15.36 -3.81
CA HIS A 95 12.20 15.58 -4.36
C HIS A 95 12.71 14.45 -5.26
N LEU A 96 11.95 13.38 -5.38
CA LEU A 96 12.27 12.23 -6.25
C LEU A 96 11.43 12.27 -7.52
N SER A 97 12.00 11.87 -8.65
CA SER A 97 11.29 11.68 -9.91
C SER A 97 10.24 10.57 -9.79
N VAL A 98 9.37 10.43 -10.80
CA VAL A 98 8.43 9.30 -10.90
C VAL A 98 9.17 7.98 -10.86
N ALA A 99 10.24 7.83 -11.65
CA ALA A 99 11.08 6.63 -11.67
C ALA A 99 11.65 6.32 -10.29
N ASP A 100 12.20 7.33 -9.61
CA ASP A 100 12.80 7.14 -8.28
C ASP A 100 11.77 6.86 -7.18
N ASN A 101 10.57 7.45 -7.27
CA ASN A 101 9.45 7.12 -6.38
C ASN A 101 9.08 5.63 -6.53
N ILE A 102 8.95 5.12 -7.75
CA ILE A 102 8.64 3.71 -8.01
C ILE A 102 9.79 2.80 -7.55
N ALA A 103 11.05 3.18 -7.84
CA ALA A 103 12.25 2.42 -7.49
C ALA A 103 12.54 2.39 -5.98
N PHE A 104 12.02 3.35 -5.20
CA PHE A 104 12.42 3.58 -3.82
C PHE A 104 12.35 2.32 -2.95
N GLY A 105 11.23 1.60 -3.01
CA GLY A 105 11.03 0.36 -2.26
C GLY A 105 11.99 -0.74 -2.70
N LEU A 106 12.26 -0.86 -4.00
CA LEU A 106 13.16 -1.86 -4.57
C LEU A 106 14.62 -1.65 -4.14
N ARG A 107 15.07 -0.39 -4.07
CA ARG A 107 16.41 -0.04 -3.61
C ARG A 107 16.62 -0.31 -2.12
N ARG A 108 15.56 -0.23 -1.32
CA ARG A 108 15.62 -0.49 0.14
C ARG A 108 15.34 -1.95 0.52
N SER A 109 14.66 -2.70 -0.33
CA SER A 109 14.42 -4.13 -0.14
C SER A 109 15.68 -4.91 -0.53
N GLY A 110 16.32 -5.55 0.42
CA GLY A 110 17.49 -6.40 0.24
C GLY A 110 18.47 -6.23 1.40
N HIS A 111 18.87 -7.34 2.00
CA HIS A 111 19.99 -7.35 2.93
C HIS A 111 21.25 -6.98 2.13
N ARG A 112 21.81 -5.80 2.38
CA ARG A 112 23.08 -5.39 1.80
C ARG A 112 24.18 -6.31 2.34
N ARG A 113 24.55 -7.33 1.59
CA ARG A 113 25.82 -8.02 1.84
C ARG A 113 26.93 -7.01 1.56
N LEU A 114 27.94 -6.95 2.42
CA LEU A 114 29.09 -6.04 2.30
C LEU A 114 29.73 -6.07 0.89
N GLN A 115 29.76 -7.24 0.24
CA GLN A 115 30.22 -7.40 -1.14
C GLN A 115 29.39 -6.63 -2.18
N GLN A 116 28.07 -6.48 -1.98
CA GLN A 116 27.20 -5.70 -2.87
C GLN A 116 27.43 -4.19 -2.70
N GLN A 117 27.76 -3.73 -1.49
CA GLN A 117 28.09 -2.33 -1.26
C GLN A 117 29.40 -1.94 -1.98
N LEU A 118 30.39 -2.82 -2.00
CA LEU A 118 31.65 -2.59 -2.73
C LEU A 118 31.43 -2.58 -4.25
N GLN A 119 30.61 -3.48 -4.80
CA GLN A 119 30.26 -3.49 -6.23
C GLN A 119 29.49 -2.26 -6.66
N ASP A 120 28.52 -1.81 -5.86
CA ASP A 120 27.76 -0.59 -6.11
C ASP A 120 28.64 0.67 -6.01
N TRP A 121 29.65 0.68 -5.12
CA TRP A 121 30.62 1.76 -4.99
C TRP A 121 31.54 1.84 -6.20
N VAL A 122 32.11 0.70 -6.64
CA VAL A 122 32.97 0.60 -7.83
C VAL A 122 32.19 1.01 -9.10
N ALA A 123 30.96 0.55 -9.28
CA ALA A 123 30.11 0.92 -10.41
C ALA A 123 29.78 2.42 -10.45
N ARG A 124 29.65 3.06 -9.29
CA ARG A 124 29.44 4.52 -9.18
C ARG A 124 30.68 5.33 -9.51
N THR A 125 31.87 4.84 -9.16
CA THR A 125 33.14 5.55 -9.39
C THR A 125 33.64 5.42 -10.83
N THR A 126 33.32 4.30 -11.52
CA THR A 126 33.77 4.05 -12.90
C THR A 126 32.83 4.56 -13.97
N GLY A 127 31.59 5.00 -13.61
CA GLY A 127 30.66 5.67 -14.54
C GLY A 127 30.12 4.85 -15.71
N TRP A 128 30.57 3.61 -15.92
CA TRP A 128 30.39 2.87 -17.17
C TRP A 128 29.45 1.68 -17.11
N LEU A 129 29.08 1.18 -15.95
CA LEU A 129 28.16 0.04 -15.85
C LEU A 129 27.17 0.24 -14.70
N ARG A 130 25.88 0.35 -15.01
CA ARG A 130 24.84 0.14 -13.98
C ARG A 130 25.04 -1.25 -13.41
N SER A 131 25.03 -1.38 -12.07
CA SER A 131 25.12 -2.70 -11.46
C SER A 131 23.98 -3.60 -11.97
N PRO A 132 24.17 -4.94 -12.05
CA PRO A 132 23.10 -5.85 -12.49
C PRO A 132 21.81 -5.71 -11.66
N ARG A 133 21.93 -5.20 -10.44
CA ARG A 133 20.79 -4.86 -9.57
C ARG A 133 20.05 -3.63 -10.07
N GLU A 134 20.76 -2.54 -10.40
CA GLU A 134 20.13 -1.32 -10.92
C GLU A 134 19.49 -1.55 -12.30
N GLN A 135 20.06 -2.44 -13.12
CA GLN A 135 19.42 -2.84 -14.38
C GLN A 135 18.07 -3.51 -14.13
N ARG A 136 18.02 -4.52 -13.23
CA ARG A 136 16.74 -5.17 -12.86
C ARG A 136 15.73 -4.21 -12.22
N ILE A 137 16.20 -3.24 -11.43
CA ILE A 137 15.32 -2.20 -10.87
C ILE A 137 14.78 -1.32 -12.00
N ALA A 138 15.62 -0.89 -12.95
CA ALA A 138 15.18 -0.06 -14.07
C ALA A 138 14.18 -0.80 -14.97
N GLU A 139 14.42 -2.07 -15.28
CA GLU A 139 13.49 -2.92 -16.03
C GLU A 139 12.14 -3.04 -15.30
N ARG A 140 12.18 -3.28 -13.97
CA ARG A 140 10.96 -3.36 -13.17
C ARG A 140 10.20 -2.04 -13.11
N VAL A 141 10.90 -0.91 -12.98
CA VAL A 141 10.31 0.44 -13.03
C VAL A 141 9.65 0.68 -14.38
N GLN A 142 10.32 0.32 -15.48
CA GLN A 142 9.78 0.46 -16.82
C GLN A 142 8.49 -0.36 -17.02
N GLN A 143 8.50 -1.65 -16.64
CA GLN A 143 7.32 -2.52 -16.69
C GLN A 143 6.13 -1.94 -15.92
N VAL A 144 6.37 -1.46 -14.70
CA VAL A 144 5.33 -0.87 -13.86
C VAL A 144 4.82 0.46 -14.45
N ALA A 145 5.72 1.27 -15.01
CA ALA A 145 5.36 2.53 -15.65
C ALA A 145 4.50 2.32 -16.90
N GLU A 146 4.81 1.32 -17.72
CA GLU A 146 3.99 0.94 -18.88
C GLU A 146 2.60 0.44 -18.46
N MET A 147 2.54 -0.45 -17.45
CA MET A 147 1.28 -0.97 -16.90
C MET A 147 0.33 0.16 -16.40
N LEU A 148 0.90 1.26 -15.92
CA LEU A 148 0.16 2.39 -15.35
C LEU A 148 0.10 3.63 -16.26
N ASP A 149 0.54 3.52 -17.52
CA ASP A 149 0.62 4.65 -18.47
C ASP A 149 1.41 5.84 -17.88
N LEU A 150 2.60 5.56 -17.34
CA LEU A 150 3.51 6.54 -16.72
C LEU A 150 4.86 6.62 -17.44
N ALA A 151 5.12 5.79 -18.47
CA ALA A 151 6.43 5.69 -19.10
C ALA A 151 6.95 7.06 -19.63
N HIS A 152 6.03 7.89 -20.15
CA HIS A 152 6.33 9.24 -20.66
C HIS A 152 6.54 10.30 -19.55
N LEU A 153 6.38 9.93 -18.26
CA LEU A 153 6.47 10.82 -17.10
C LEU A 153 7.61 10.46 -16.14
N LEU A 154 8.44 9.47 -16.47
CA LEU A 154 9.42 8.88 -15.53
C LEU A 154 10.40 9.90 -14.93
N ASP A 155 10.76 10.94 -15.70
CA ASP A 155 11.70 11.97 -15.26
C ASP A 155 11.05 13.14 -14.51
N ARG A 156 9.70 13.22 -14.50
CA ARG A 156 8.97 14.31 -13.86
C ARG A 156 8.99 14.22 -12.33
N LEU A 157 8.90 15.38 -11.69
CA LEU A 157 8.71 15.48 -10.25
C LEU A 157 7.20 15.47 -9.89
N PRO A 158 6.82 15.05 -8.68
CA PRO A 158 5.42 15.02 -8.25
C PRO A 158 4.66 16.35 -8.40
N LYS A 159 5.34 17.50 -8.27
CA LYS A 159 4.72 18.83 -8.45
C LYS A 159 4.22 19.08 -9.88
N GLU A 160 4.75 18.37 -10.87
CA GLU A 160 4.46 18.49 -12.29
C GLU A 160 3.35 17.54 -12.76
N LEU A 161 2.78 16.77 -11.82
CA LEU A 161 1.79 15.73 -12.09
C LEU A 161 0.38 16.17 -11.68
N SER A 162 -0.62 15.74 -12.46
CA SER A 162 -2.03 15.81 -12.05
C SER A 162 -2.33 14.89 -10.86
N GLY A 163 -3.47 15.08 -10.20
CA GLY A 163 -3.91 14.21 -9.09
C GLY A 163 -3.94 12.73 -9.46
N GLY A 164 -4.51 12.38 -10.62
CA GLY A 164 -4.55 10.99 -11.09
C GLY A 164 -3.20 10.43 -11.48
N GLN A 165 -2.29 11.25 -12.01
CA GLN A 165 -0.92 10.82 -12.25
C GLN A 165 -0.19 10.55 -10.94
N LYS A 166 -0.33 11.40 -9.92
CA LYS A 166 0.20 11.16 -8.56
C LYS A 166 -0.32 9.86 -7.97
N GLN A 167 -1.62 9.60 -8.13
CA GLN A 167 -2.24 8.35 -7.68
C GLN A 167 -1.61 7.13 -8.37
N ARG A 168 -1.47 7.17 -9.69
CA ARG A 168 -0.83 6.10 -10.45
C ARG A 168 0.63 5.88 -10.03
N VAL A 169 1.39 6.93 -9.74
CA VAL A 169 2.76 6.81 -9.20
C VAL A 169 2.76 6.14 -7.83
N ALA A 170 1.80 6.48 -6.93
CA ALA A 170 1.68 5.83 -5.62
C ALA A 170 1.34 4.34 -5.75
N LEU A 171 0.44 3.98 -6.68
CA LEU A 171 0.16 2.59 -7.05
C LEU A 171 1.42 1.90 -7.59
N GLY A 172 2.13 2.53 -8.52
CA GLY A 172 3.36 1.98 -9.11
C GLY A 172 4.43 1.69 -8.06
N ARG A 173 4.63 2.60 -7.10
CA ARG A 173 5.54 2.39 -5.97
C ARG A 173 5.16 1.16 -5.13
N ALA A 174 3.88 0.94 -4.93
CA ALA A 174 3.36 -0.19 -4.17
C ALA A 174 3.52 -1.51 -4.94
N ILE A 175 3.15 -1.53 -6.25
CA ILE A 175 3.21 -2.71 -7.13
C ILE A 175 4.64 -3.17 -7.41
N ALA A 176 5.58 -2.22 -7.53
CA ALA A 176 6.96 -2.52 -7.89
C ALA A 176 7.57 -3.58 -6.96
N ARG A 177 7.20 -3.59 -5.69
CA ARG A 177 7.68 -4.54 -4.67
C ARG A 177 7.06 -5.93 -4.75
N GLN A 178 6.01 -6.14 -5.54
CA GLN A 178 5.24 -7.39 -5.59
C GLN A 178 4.81 -7.86 -4.19
N PRO A 179 4.07 -7.04 -3.43
CA PRO A 179 3.68 -7.39 -2.08
C PRO A 179 2.67 -8.54 -2.07
N ALA A 180 2.64 -9.31 -0.98
CA ALA A 180 1.64 -10.35 -0.77
C ALA A 180 0.23 -9.76 -0.54
N VAL A 181 0.14 -8.56 0.05
CA VAL A 181 -1.11 -7.85 0.35
C VAL A 181 -1.03 -6.38 -0.01
N PHE A 182 -2.07 -5.88 -0.70
CA PHE A 182 -2.29 -4.46 -1.01
C PHE A 182 -3.25 -3.82 -0.01
N LEU A 183 -2.86 -2.68 0.52
CA LEU A 183 -3.68 -1.86 1.41
C LEU A 183 -3.92 -0.50 0.78
N MET A 184 -5.17 -0.07 0.68
CA MET A 184 -5.55 1.20 0.08
C MET A 184 -6.46 1.99 1.02
N ASP A 185 -5.98 3.11 1.55
CA ASP A 185 -6.72 3.97 2.48
C ASP A 185 -7.29 5.18 1.74
N GLU A 186 -8.56 5.11 1.35
CA GLU A 186 -9.31 6.13 0.59
C GLU A 186 -8.55 6.70 -0.62
N PRO A 187 -7.99 5.87 -1.50
CA PRO A 187 -7.04 6.33 -2.51
C PRO A 187 -7.65 7.26 -3.56
N LEU A 188 -8.96 7.27 -3.74
CA LEU A 188 -9.65 8.07 -4.77
C LEU A 188 -10.30 9.35 -4.22
N SER A 189 -10.25 9.60 -2.92
CA SER A 189 -10.95 10.71 -2.27
C SER A 189 -10.54 12.10 -2.78
N ASN A 190 -9.27 12.25 -3.22
CA ASN A 190 -8.71 13.51 -3.69
C ASN A 190 -8.82 13.72 -5.22
N LEU A 191 -9.59 12.88 -5.92
CA LEU A 191 -9.79 12.96 -7.37
C LEU A 191 -11.14 13.57 -7.71
N ASP A 192 -11.22 14.29 -8.84
CA ASP A 192 -12.48 14.71 -9.43
C ASP A 192 -13.32 13.50 -9.92
N ALA A 193 -14.62 13.71 -10.11
CA ALA A 193 -15.58 12.64 -10.40
C ALA A 193 -15.24 11.85 -11.68
N LYS A 194 -14.78 12.50 -12.75
CA LYS A 194 -14.42 11.87 -14.01
C LYS A 194 -13.19 10.98 -13.84
N LEU A 195 -12.13 11.54 -13.27
CA LEU A 195 -10.87 10.85 -13.05
C LEU A 195 -11.01 9.70 -12.04
N ARG A 196 -11.91 9.85 -11.05
CA ARG A 196 -12.23 8.80 -10.06
C ARG A 196 -12.79 7.55 -10.75
N GLY A 197 -13.69 7.71 -11.72
CA GLY A 197 -14.28 6.59 -12.48
C GLY A 197 -13.22 5.81 -13.26
N ASP A 198 -12.33 6.51 -13.96
CA ASP A 198 -11.26 5.90 -14.75
C ASP A 198 -10.24 5.18 -13.85
N THR A 199 -9.80 5.83 -12.78
CA THR A 199 -8.83 5.24 -11.83
C THR A 199 -9.41 4.01 -11.11
N ARG A 200 -10.71 4.01 -10.80
CA ARG A 200 -11.41 2.86 -10.22
C ARG A 200 -11.29 1.64 -11.13
N ARG A 201 -11.61 1.80 -12.44
CA ARG A 201 -11.48 0.71 -13.41
C ARG A 201 -10.06 0.19 -13.50
N GLN A 202 -9.07 1.09 -13.52
CA GLN A 202 -7.65 0.73 -13.54
C GLN A 202 -7.24 -0.09 -12.30
N ILE A 203 -7.67 0.31 -11.10
CA ILE A 203 -7.35 -0.42 -9.86
C ILE A 203 -7.93 -1.84 -9.90
N VAL A 204 -9.19 -1.99 -10.33
CA VAL A 204 -9.83 -3.32 -10.42
C VAL A 204 -9.13 -4.20 -11.45
N GLN A 205 -8.84 -3.66 -12.63
CA GLN A 205 -8.12 -4.38 -13.67
C GLN A 205 -6.74 -4.82 -13.21
N LEU A 206 -6.01 -3.91 -12.56
CA LEU A 206 -4.69 -4.15 -12.02
C LEU A 206 -4.70 -5.27 -10.96
N GLN A 207 -5.65 -5.21 -10.03
CA GLN A 207 -5.79 -6.24 -8.99
C GLN A 207 -6.09 -7.60 -9.60
N ARG A 208 -6.98 -7.67 -10.59
CA ARG A 208 -7.29 -8.92 -11.32
C ARG A 208 -6.05 -9.47 -12.05
N GLN A 209 -5.29 -8.61 -12.70
CA GLN A 209 -4.08 -9.00 -13.42
C GLN A 209 -2.99 -9.52 -12.49
N LEU A 210 -2.85 -8.93 -11.30
CA LEU A 210 -1.84 -9.31 -10.31
C LEU A 210 -2.31 -10.44 -9.39
N GLY A 211 -3.63 -10.64 -9.24
CA GLY A 211 -4.22 -11.62 -8.33
C GLY A 211 -3.93 -11.35 -6.85
N VAL A 212 -3.45 -10.17 -6.48
CA VAL A 212 -2.99 -9.86 -5.13
C VAL A 212 -4.16 -9.60 -4.17
N THR A 213 -4.07 -10.11 -2.95
CA THR A 213 -5.05 -9.87 -1.88
C THR A 213 -5.09 -8.37 -1.56
N THR A 214 -6.28 -7.78 -1.58
CA THR A 214 -6.44 -6.33 -1.46
C THR A 214 -7.46 -5.97 -0.40
N LEU A 215 -7.08 -5.07 0.54
CA LEU A 215 -8.00 -4.40 1.45
C LEU A 215 -8.10 -2.93 1.03
N TYR A 216 -9.32 -2.52 0.72
CA TYR A 216 -9.63 -1.19 0.21
C TYR A 216 -10.59 -0.47 1.14
N VAL A 217 -10.22 0.69 1.65
CA VAL A 217 -11.08 1.53 2.49
C VAL A 217 -11.68 2.63 1.64
N THR A 218 -12.99 2.81 1.76
CA THR A 218 -13.71 3.94 1.16
C THR A 218 -14.92 4.34 2.02
N HIS A 219 -15.39 5.55 1.81
CA HIS A 219 -16.70 6.01 2.27
C HIS A 219 -17.71 6.11 1.11
N ASP A 220 -17.28 5.85 -0.13
CA ASP A 220 -18.12 5.89 -1.33
C ASP A 220 -18.77 4.51 -1.57
N GLN A 221 -20.11 4.48 -1.53
CA GLN A 221 -20.88 3.26 -1.75
C GLN A 221 -20.75 2.72 -3.18
N VAL A 222 -20.57 3.60 -4.17
CA VAL A 222 -20.41 3.20 -5.57
C VAL A 222 -19.07 2.48 -5.75
N GLU A 223 -18.01 2.96 -5.11
CA GLU A 223 -16.72 2.26 -5.09
C GLU A 223 -16.87 0.87 -4.49
N ALA A 224 -17.51 0.78 -3.31
CA ALA A 224 -17.69 -0.48 -2.62
C ALA A 224 -18.44 -1.53 -3.47
N MET A 225 -19.55 -1.12 -4.09
CA MET A 225 -20.41 -2.01 -4.87
C MET A 225 -19.79 -2.42 -6.22
N THR A 226 -18.83 -1.65 -6.75
CA THR A 226 -18.29 -1.87 -8.10
C THR A 226 -16.89 -2.46 -8.13
N MET A 227 -16.15 -2.40 -7.02
CA MET A 227 -14.74 -2.84 -6.99
C MET A 227 -14.55 -4.17 -6.26
N GLY A 228 -15.27 -4.37 -5.14
CA GLY A 228 -15.02 -5.48 -4.22
C GLY A 228 -15.64 -6.80 -4.66
N HIS A 229 -14.94 -7.89 -4.34
CA HIS A 229 -15.56 -9.23 -4.33
C HIS A 229 -16.48 -9.39 -3.11
N ARG A 230 -16.16 -8.73 -2.01
CA ARG A 230 -16.92 -8.71 -0.76
C ARG A 230 -16.77 -7.35 -0.08
N ILE A 231 -17.81 -6.96 0.65
CA ILE A 231 -17.86 -5.73 1.41
C ILE A 231 -17.98 -6.08 2.90
N ALA A 232 -17.13 -5.48 3.72
CA ALA A 232 -17.25 -5.52 5.17
C ALA A 232 -17.67 -4.14 5.67
N VAL A 233 -18.76 -4.11 6.44
CA VAL A 233 -19.29 -2.87 7.03
C VAL A 233 -18.78 -2.77 8.45
N LEU A 234 -18.02 -1.71 8.75
CA LEU A 234 -17.54 -1.42 10.09
C LEU A 234 -18.40 -0.31 10.70
N ASN A 235 -19.00 -0.60 11.85
CA ASN A 235 -19.81 0.36 12.57
C ASN A 235 -19.40 0.40 14.05
N ALA A 236 -18.82 1.51 14.47
CA ALA A 236 -18.36 1.76 15.84
C ALA A 236 -17.37 0.71 16.42
N GLY A 237 -16.49 0.17 15.61
CA GLY A 237 -15.41 -0.75 15.99
C GLY A 237 -15.83 -2.20 15.99
#